data_b4dacdde8fcfec747cc6688f85e5a209
#
_entry.id   b4dacdde8fcfec747cc6688f85e5a209
#
_cell.length_a   1.000
_cell.length_b   1.000
_cell.length_c   1.000
_cell.angle_alpha   90.00
_cell.angle_beta   90.00
_cell.angle_gamma   90.00
#
_symmetry.space_group_name_H-M   'P 1'
#
loop_
_entity.id
_entity.type
_entity.pdbx_description
1 polymer ?
#
loop_
_entity_poly.entity_id
_entity_poly.type
_entity_poly.pdbx_seq_one_letter_code
_entity_poly.pdbx_strand_id
1 'polypeptide(L)'
;MKLNLQAPINQLGYGVAGINILKALQVNDVEVSFFPIGQPQVTNQTDADAVRKGLETAQMFDPQAPCVKIWHQNQMAERIGSGKFIGFPIFELDTFSDLEKHHLDSCDELMVCSKWAKGIVDKVGLDVATHVVPLGVDAELFPPAPARQDDKTIFFNCG
;
A
#
# COMPACT_ATOMS: atom_id res chain seq x y z
N MET A 1 -0.78 -0.70 -18.84
CA MET A 1 0.12 -1.55 -18.02
C MET A 1 -0.76 -2.45 -17.15
N LYS A 2 -0.37 -3.74 -16.96
CA LYS A 2 -1.09 -4.66 -16.07
C LYS A 2 -0.41 -4.75 -14.71
N LEU A 3 -1.19 -4.90 -13.64
CA LEU A 3 -0.72 -5.02 -12.28
C LEU A 3 -1.64 -5.94 -11.46
N ASN A 4 -1.07 -6.85 -10.67
CA ASN A 4 -1.77 -7.62 -9.67
C ASN A 4 -1.64 -6.91 -8.32
N LEU A 5 -2.74 -6.51 -7.69
CA LEU A 5 -2.74 -5.79 -6.41
C LEU A 5 -3.37 -6.64 -5.31
N GLN A 6 -2.61 -6.91 -4.25
CA GLN A 6 -3.12 -7.49 -3.02
C GLN A 6 -3.19 -6.41 -1.93
N ALA A 7 -4.36 -6.12 -1.43
CA ALA A 7 -4.54 -5.15 -0.34
C ALA A 7 -5.84 -5.41 0.43
N PRO A 8 -5.93 -5.05 1.70
CA PRO A 8 -7.21 -4.96 2.38
C PRO A 8 -7.98 -3.73 1.90
N ILE A 9 -9.31 -3.78 2.05
CA ILE A 9 -10.18 -2.61 1.89
C ILE A 9 -11.14 -2.57 3.06
N ASN A 10 -10.93 -1.62 3.96
CA ASN A 10 -11.75 -1.36 5.14
C ASN A 10 -11.47 0.07 5.65
N GLN A 11 -12.07 0.45 6.77
CA GLN A 11 -11.94 1.79 7.35
C GLN A 11 -10.64 2.00 8.17
N LEU A 12 -9.77 1.00 8.28
CA LEU A 12 -8.48 1.10 8.96
C LEU A 12 -7.38 1.59 8.01
N GLY A 13 -6.26 2.05 8.53
CA GLY A 13 -5.18 2.67 7.77
C GLY A 13 -4.75 1.90 6.51
N TYR A 14 -4.51 0.59 6.61
CA TYR A 14 -4.19 -0.26 5.45
C TYR A 14 -5.32 -0.30 4.42
N GLY A 15 -6.57 -0.39 4.88
CA GLY A 15 -7.73 -0.46 4.00
C GLY A 15 -7.96 0.85 3.27
N VAL A 16 -7.77 2.00 3.94
CA VAL A 16 -7.84 3.34 3.33
C VAL A 16 -6.72 3.51 2.30
N ALA A 17 -5.49 3.08 2.60
CA ALA A 17 -4.40 3.08 1.64
C ALA A 17 -4.71 2.19 0.44
N GLY A 18 -5.20 0.96 0.67
CA GLY A 18 -5.54 -0.01 -0.38
C GLY A 18 -6.56 0.51 -1.37
N ILE A 19 -7.69 1.04 -0.90
CA ILE A 19 -8.74 1.55 -1.80
C ILE A 19 -8.28 2.79 -2.59
N ASN A 20 -7.54 3.70 -1.96
CA ASN A 20 -7.07 4.90 -2.65
C ASN A 20 -5.98 4.59 -3.69
N ILE A 21 -5.09 3.66 -3.41
CA ILE A 21 -4.10 3.17 -4.38
C ILE A 21 -4.81 2.45 -5.55
N LEU A 22 -5.79 1.59 -5.28
CA LEU A 22 -6.58 0.93 -6.32
C LEU A 22 -7.24 1.94 -7.27
N LYS A 23 -7.95 2.94 -6.71
CA LYS A 23 -8.58 4.01 -7.49
C LYS A 23 -7.57 4.81 -8.31
N ALA A 24 -6.47 5.22 -7.67
CA ALA A 24 -5.42 6.00 -8.33
C ALA A 24 -4.79 5.25 -9.51
N LEU A 25 -4.51 3.96 -9.36
CA LEU A 25 -4.00 3.13 -10.45
C LEU A 25 -5.00 3.03 -11.61
N GLN A 26 -6.29 2.80 -11.31
CA GLN A 26 -7.33 2.69 -12.32
C GLN A 26 -7.57 4.00 -13.09
N VAL A 27 -7.46 5.16 -12.43
CA VAL A 27 -7.58 6.49 -13.07
C VAL A 27 -6.37 6.79 -13.97
N ASN A 28 -5.20 6.21 -13.65
CA ASN A 28 -3.99 6.35 -14.46
C ASN A 28 -3.80 5.21 -15.50
N ASP A 29 -4.91 4.65 -16.00
CA ASP A 29 -4.93 3.64 -17.07
C ASP A 29 -4.12 2.37 -16.77
N VAL A 30 -3.99 2.01 -15.49
CA VAL A 30 -3.44 0.72 -15.09
C VAL A 30 -4.57 -0.30 -15.02
N GLU A 31 -4.44 -1.40 -15.76
CA GLU A 31 -5.32 -2.56 -15.66
C GLU A 31 -4.96 -3.33 -14.39
N VAL A 32 -5.78 -3.14 -13.34
CA VAL A 32 -5.50 -3.71 -12.02
C VAL A 32 -6.37 -4.95 -11.79
N SER A 33 -5.72 -6.11 -11.65
CA SER A 33 -6.33 -7.32 -11.11
C SER A 33 -6.24 -7.26 -9.59
N PHE A 34 -7.39 -7.08 -8.93
CA PHE A 34 -7.43 -6.87 -7.48
C PHE A 34 -7.73 -8.17 -6.73
N PHE A 35 -6.89 -8.49 -5.76
CA PHE A 35 -6.98 -9.65 -4.87
C PHE A 35 -7.10 -9.18 -3.43
N PRO A 36 -8.31 -9.11 -2.87
CA PRO A 36 -8.50 -8.56 -1.54
C PRO A 36 -7.89 -9.44 -0.44
N ILE A 37 -7.26 -8.81 0.54
CA ILE A 37 -6.87 -9.43 1.80
C ILE A 37 -8.06 -9.28 2.77
N GLY A 38 -8.75 -10.38 3.01
CA GLY A 38 -10.03 -10.38 3.72
C GLY A 38 -11.20 -9.90 2.86
N GLN A 39 -12.36 -9.72 3.48
CA GLN A 39 -13.55 -9.24 2.78
C GLN A 39 -13.54 -7.72 2.65
N PRO A 40 -13.64 -7.15 1.43
CA PRO A 40 -13.71 -5.71 1.24
C PRO A 40 -14.93 -5.10 1.93
N GLN A 41 -14.68 -4.00 2.67
CA GLN A 41 -15.71 -3.21 3.34
C GLN A 41 -15.71 -1.80 2.74
N VAL A 42 -16.68 -1.51 1.89
CA VAL A 42 -16.83 -0.22 1.21
C VAL A 42 -18.07 0.51 1.73
N THR A 43 -17.99 1.84 1.82
CA THR A 43 -19.06 2.67 2.38
C THR A 43 -19.73 3.59 1.37
N ASN A 44 -19.21 3.65 0.15
CA ASN A 44 -19.75 4.49 -0.92
C ASN A 44 -19.68 3.77 -2.28
N GLN A 45 -20.46 4.28 -3.22
CA GLN A 45 -20.61 3.67 -4.55
C GLN A 45 -19.33 3.73 -5.37
N THR A 46 -18.57 4.82 -5.28
CA THR A 46 -17.30 4.98 -6.03
C THR A 46 -16.28 3.91 -5.63
N ASP A 47 -16.13 3.65 -4.35
CA ASP A 47 -15.24 2.60 -3.85
C ASP A 47 -15.75 1.21 -4.24
N ALA A 48 -17.08 0.99 -4.17
CA ALA A 48 -17.69 -0.27 -4.60
C ALA A 48 -17.44 -0.56 -6.10
N ASP A 49 -17.56 0.46 -6.94
CA ASP A 49 -17.31 0.34 -8.39
C ASP A 49 -15.84 0.07 -8.69
N ALA A 50 -14.91 0.71 -7.98
CA ALA A 50 -13.48 0.46 -8.12
C ALA A 50 -13.11 -0.97 -7.73
N VAL A 51 -13.64 -1.45 -6.60
CA VAL A 51 -13.44 -2.83 -6.12
C VAL A 51 -14.01 -3.83 -7.13
N ARG A 52 -15.26 -3.63 -7.57
CA ARG A 52 -15.91 -4.51 -8.55
C ARG A 52 -15.08 -4.61 -9.84
N LYS A 53 -14.66 -3.47 -10.41
CA LYS A 53 -13.81 -3.43 -11.60
C LYS A 53 -12.52 -4.23 -11.42
N GLY A 54 -11.85 -4.06 -10.27
CA GLY A 54 -10.63 -4.81 -9.97
C GLY A 54 -10.85 -6.31 -9.82
N LEU A 55 -11.97 -6.73 -9.20
CA LEU A 55 -12.34 -8.14 -9.06
C LEU A 55 -12.74 -8.78 -10.41
N GLU A 56 -13.43 -8.06 -11.27
CA GLU A 56 -13.76 -8.50 -12.64
C GLU A 56 -12.46 -8.72 -13.44
N THR A 57 -11.51 -7.78 -13.39
CA THR A 57 -10.22 -7.91 -14.05
C THR A 57 -9.42 -9.11 -13.51
N ALA A 58 -9.53 -9.40 -12.21
CA ALA A 58 -8.84 -10.53 -11.59
C ALA A 58 -9.30 -11.91 -12.09
N GLN A 59 -10.48 -12.02 -12.69
CA GLN A 59 -10.95 -13.29 -13.29
C GLN A 59 -10.08 -13.75 -14.45
N MET A 60 -9.42 -12.82 -15.13
CA MET A 60 -8.55 -13.06 -16.28
C MET A 60 -7.16 -12.43 -16.07
N PHE A 61 -6.66 -12.48 -14.83
CA PHE A 61 -5.40 -11.83 -14.49
C PHE A 61 -4.21 -12.40 -15.28
N ASP A 62 -3.21 -11.57 -15.47
CA ASP A 62 -1.93 -11.97 -16.06
C ASP A 62 -0.98 -12.43 -14.94
N PRO A 63 -0.66 -13.73 -14.86
CA PRO A 63 0.24 -14.23 -13.83
C PRO A 63 1.68 -13.73 -13.95
N GLN A 64 2.09 -13.17 -15.11
CA GLN A 64 3.40 -12.58 -15.33
C GLN A 64 3.43 -11.07 -15.02
N ALA A 65 2.27 -10.44 -14.81
CA ALA A 65 2.24 -9.04 -14.39
C ALA A 65 2.86 -8.87 -13.01
N PRO A 66 3.50 -7.70 -12.73
CA PRO A 66 3.99 -7.41 -11.39
C PRO A 66 2.88 -7.54 -10.34
N CYS A 67 3.24 -8.04 -9.17
CA CYS A 67 2.35 -8.12 -8.01
C CYS A 67 2.82 -7.15 -6.93
N VAL A 68 1.93 -6.25 -6.50
CA VAL A 68 2.16 -5.39 -5.34
C VAL A 68 1.28 -5.87 -4.18
N LYS A 69 1.87 -6.10 -3.03
CA LYS A 69 1.16 -6.49 -1.80
C LYS A 69 1.31 -5.43 -0.73
N ILE A 70 0.19 -4.85 -0.31
CA ILE A 70 0.11 -3.86 0.78
C ILE A 70 -0.39 -4.59 2.02
N TRP A 71 0.53 -4.94 2.94
CA TRP A 71 0.17 -5.68 4.15
C TRP A 71 1.26 -5.60 5.21
N HIS A 72 1.06 -6.29 6.32
CA HIS A 72 2.02 -6.40 7.40
C HIS A 72 3.32 -7.10 6.99
N GLN A 73 4.44 -6.66 7.54
CA GLN A 73 5.78 -7.18 7.27
C GLN A 73 5.93 -8.69 7.56
N ASN A 74 5.15 -9.23 8.48
CA ASN A 74 5.19 -10.65 8.87
C ASN A 74 4.31 -11.57 8.00
N GLN A 75 3.72 -11.06 6.92
CA GLN A 75 2.85 -11.81 6.01
C GLN A 75 3.09 -11.46 4.54
N MET A 76 4.33 -11.13 4.18
CA MET A 76 4.69 -10.77 2.80
C MET A 76 4.93 -11.97 1.88
N ALA A 77 5.32 -13.14 2.37
CA ALA A 77 5.76 -14.26 1.53
C ALA A 77 4.71 -14.80 0.54
N GLU A 78 3.41 -14.59 0.77
CA GLU A 78 2.36 -15.00 -0.14
C GLU A 78 2.14 -13.98 -1.25
N ARG A 79 2.28 -14.41 -2.51
CA ARG A 79 2.10 -13.55 -3.69
C ARG A 79 1.10 -14.13 -4.68
N ILE A 80 0.59 -13.27 -5.56
CA ILE A 80 -0.25 -13.67 -6.69
C ILE A 80 0.60 -13.67 -7.96
N GLY A 81 0.52 -14.76 -8.71
CA GLY A 81 1.26 -14.93 -9.96
C GLY A 81 2.74 -15.26 -9.77
N SER A 82 3.50 -15.08 -10.84
CA SER A 82 4.94 -15.37 -10.93
C SER A 82 5.76 -14.20 -11.49
N GLY A 83 5.11 -13.05 -11.73
CA GLY A 83 5.80 -11.82 -12.10
C GLY A 83 6.58 -11.22 -10.93
N LYS A 84 7.19 -10.06 -11.15
CA LYS A 84 7.94 -9.35 -10.12
C LYS A 84 7.06 -9.09 -8.89
N PHE A 85 7.55 -9.47 -7.71
CA PHE A 85 6.83 -9.32 -6.45
C PHE A 85 7.36 -8.15 -5.64
N ILE A 86 6.51 -7.18 -5.38
CA ILE A 86 6.82 -5.94 -4.68
C ILE A 86 6.04 -5.90 -3.38
N GLY A 87 6.74 -5.98 -2.26
CA GLY A 87 6.15 -5.80 -0.94
C GLY A 87 5.98 -4.31 -0.63
N PHE A 88 4.83 -3.92 -0.08
CA PHE A 88 4.61 -2.58 0.45
C PHE A 88 4.18 -2.67 1.91
N PRO A 89 5.11 -3.03 2.82
CA PRO A 89 4.83 -3.07 4.25
C PRO A 89 4.71 -1.66 4.82
N ILE A 90 3.74 -1.48 5.72
CA ILE A 90 3.63 -0.28 6.57
C ILE A 90 3.86 -0.76 8.00
N PHE A 91 4.95 -0.34 8.62
CA PHE A 91 5.34 -0.78 9.96
C PHE A 91 5.84 0.39 10.81
N GLU A 92 5.79 0.19 12.13
CA GLU A 92 6.17 1.18 13.15
C GLU A 92 7.28 0.64 14.08
N LEU A 93 7.90 -0.49 13.70
CA LEU A 93 8.94 -1.17 14.44
C LEU A 93 10.33 -0.70 13.97
N ASP A 94 11.30 -0.69 14.87
CA ASP A 94 12.70 -0.36 14.58
C ASP A 94 13.62 -1.60 14.48
N THR A 95 13.03 -2.79 14.66
CA THR A 95 13.67 -4.11 14.52
C THR A 95 12.68 -5.10 13.92
N PHE A 96 13.19 -6.19 13.35
CA PHE A 96 12.38 -7.29 12.84
C PHE A 96 12.85 -8.62 13.44
N SER A 97 11.90 -9.49 13.75
CA SER A 97 12.17 -10.90 14.04
C SER A 97 12.70 -11.64 12.81
N ASP A 98 13.29 -12.80 12.98
CA ASP A 98 13.79 -13.61 11.86
C ASP A 98 12.67 -14.00 10.89
N LEU A 99 11.46 -14.24 11.40
CA LEU A 99 10.27 -14.51 10.57
C LEU A 99 9.90 -13.31 9.71
N GLU A 100 9.88 -12.11 10.26
CA GLU A 100 9.57 -10.88 9.51
C GLU A 100 10.64 -10.60 8.46
N LYS A 101 11.92 -10.78 8.78
CA LYS A 101 13.02 -10.68 7.82
C LYS A 101 12.82 -11.65 6.66
N HIS A 102 12.54 -12.93 6.96
CA HIS A 102 12.27 -13.94 5.94
C HIS A 102 11.12 -13.53 5.00
N HIS A 103 10.03 -12.97 5.56
CA HIS A 103 8.91 -12.48 4.76
C HIS A 103 9.30 -11.30 3.87
N LEU A 104 10.07 -10.34 4.38
CA LEU A 104 10.52 -9.19 3.62
C LEU A 104 11.54 -9.57 2.53
N ASP A 105 12.49 -10.47 2.84
CA ASP A 105 13.47 -11.00 1.88
C ASP A 105 12.84 -11.88 0.78
N SER A 106 11.60 -12.34 0.97
CA SER A 106 10.86 -13.09 -0.07
C SER A 106 10.32 -12.19 -1.19
N CYS A 107 10.40 -10.88 -1.04
CA CYS A 107 10.03 -9.90 -2.06
C CYS A 107 11.21 -9.66 -3.01
N ASP A 108 10.92 -9.41 -4.30
CA ASP A 108 11.93 -8.98 -5.25
C ASP A 108 12.35 -7.52 -5.03
N GLU A 109 11.40 -6.69 -4.55
CA GLU A 109 11.63 -5.30 -4.13
C GLU A 109 10.68 -4.92 -2.99
N LEU A 110 11.05 -3.87 -2.24
CA LEU A 110 10.19 -3.25 -1.23
C LEU A 110 9.89 -1.79 -1.60
N MET A 111 8.65 -1.40 -1.39
CA MET A 111 8.23 -0.01 -1.28
C MET A 111 7.95 0.29 0.20
N VAL A 112 8.46 1.41 0.71
CA VAL A 112 8.19 1.86 2.08
C VAL A 112 7.74 3.31 2.08
N CYS A 113 6.83 3.68 2.99
CA CYS A 113 6.19 4.99 2.95
C CYS A 113 7.05 6.15 3.47
N SER A 114 8.25 5.91 4.01
CA SER A 114 9.11 6.97 4.56
C SER A 114 10.60 6.64 4.47
N LYS A 115 11.42 7.71 4.53
CA LYS A 115 12.88 7.56 4.66
C LYS A 115 13.27 6.86 5.96
N TRP A 116 12.49 7.06 7.03
CA TRP A 116 12.69 6.36 8.30
C TRP A 116 12.53 4.86 8.10
N ALA A 117 11.44 4.42 7.49
CA ALA A 117 11.20 3.00 7.23
C ALA A 117 12.30 2.38 6.36
N LYS A 118 12.78 3.10 5.33
CA LYS A 118 13.94 2.64 4.55
C LYS A 118 15.19 2.50 5.43
N GLY A 119 15.46 3.48 6.29
CA GLY A 119 16.59 3.41 7.22
C GLY A 119 16.52 2.21 8.19
N ILE A 120 15.32 1.76 8.57
CA ILE A 120 15.15 0.55 9.38
C ILE A 120 15.47 -0.70 8.55
N VAL A 121 14.97 -0.82 7.31
CA VAL A 121 15.30 -1.94 6.41
C VAL A 121 16.82 -2.03 6.21
N ASP A 122 17.48 -0.92 5.92
CA ASP A 122 18.94 -0.86 5.75
C ASP A 122 19.69 -1.27 7.06
N LYS A 123 19.22 -0.78 8.21
CA LYS A 123 19.82 -1.06 9.55
C LYS A 123 19.73 -2.55 9.92
N VAL A 124 18.64 -3.22 9.62
CA VAL A 124 18.46 -4.65 9.96
C VAL A 124 19.14 -5.58 8.98
N GLY A 125 19.75 -5.05 7.90
CA GLY A 125 20.58 -5.80 6.95
C GLY A 125 19.82 -6.69 5.98
N LEU A 126 18.63 -6.29 5.56
CA LEU A 126 17.91 -6.96 4.47
C LEU A 126 18.58 -6.64 3.13
N ASP A 127 18.79 -7.66 2.29
CA ASP A 127 19.41 -7.53 0.96
C ASP A 127 18.34 -7.40 -0.15
N VAL A 128 17.30 -6.63 0.10
CA VAL A 128 16.21 -6.40 -0.83
C VAL A 128 16.19 -4.94 -1.28
N ALA A 129 16.10 -4.70 -2.59
CA ALA A 129 16.04 -3.36 -3.15
C ALA A 129 14.83 -2.60 -2.57
N THR A 130 15.07 -1.49 -1.87
CA THR A 130 14.03 -0.76 -1.13
C THR A 130 13.89 0.67 -1.64
N HIS A 131 12.66 1.05 -2.00
CA HIS A 131 12.29 2.35 -2.54
C HIS A 131 11.37 3.11 -1.58
N VAL A 132 11.61 4.42 -1.43
CA VAL A 132 10.72 5.29 -0.64
C VAL A 132 9.59 5.78 -1.54
N VAL A 133 8.36 5.35 -1.24
CA VAL A 133 7.14 5.73 -1.94
C VAL A 133 6.14 6.28 -0.92
N PRO A 134 6.14 7.59 -0.65
CA PRO A 134 5.23 8.19 0.32
C PRO A 134 3.77 8.00 -0.09
N LEU A 135 2.91 7.77 0.90
CA LEU A 135 1.47 7.79 0.67
C LEU A 135 1.02 9.21 0.33
N GLY A 136 0.11 9.33 -0.61
CA GLY A 136 -0.46 10.60 -1.02
C GLY A 136 -1.54 11.12 -0.07
N VAL A 137 -1.89 12.39 -0.25
CA VAL A 137 -3.03 13.04 0.40
C VAL A 137 -3.95 13.56 -0.69
N ASP A 138 -5.25 13.35 -0.53
CA ASP A 138 -6.26 13.94 -1.39
C ASP A 138 -6.36 15.45 -1.11
N ALA A 139 -5.83 16.27 -2.02
CA ALA A 139 -5.77 17.72 -1.85
C ALA A 139 -7.14 18.41 -2.04
N GLU A 140 -8.13 17.73 -2.64
CA GLU A 140 -9.51 18.25 -2.73
C GLU A 140 -10.22 18.05 -1.38
N LEU A 141 -10.02 16.89 -0.76
CA LEU A 141 -10.59 16.58 0.56
C LEU A 141 -9.84 17.31 1.69
N PHE A 142 -8.53 17.48 1.55
CA PHE A 142 -7.65 18.14 2.52
C PHE A 142 -6.91 19.32 1.86
N PRO A 143 -7.63 20.41 1.53
CA PRO A 143 -6.99 21.56 0.91
C PRO A 143 -5.99 22.22 1.86
N PRO A 144 -4.93 22.86 1.34
CA PRO A 144 -3.99 23.59 2.16
C PRO A 144 -4.71 24.64 3.00
N ALA A 145 -4.44 24.66 4.29
CA ALA A 145 -5.00 25.69 5.16
C ALA A 145 -4.42 27.06 4.81
N PRO A 146 -5.22 28.16 4.89
CA PRO A 146 -4.69 29.51 4.73
C PRO A 146 -3.62 29.78 5.78
N ALA A 147 -2.62 30.60 5.41
CA ALA A 147 -1.56 30.98 6.34
C ALA A 147 -2.18 31.67 7.58
N ARG A 148 -1.79 31.21 8.75
CA ARG A 148 -2.23 31.84 10.00
C ARG A 148 -1.62 33.23 10.14
N GLN A 149 -2.43 34.16 10.68
CA GLN A 149 -2.05 35.54 10.91
C GLN A 149 -1.76 35.84 12.39
N ASP A 150 -1.73 34.81 13.25
CA ASP A 150 -1.48 34.95 14.68
C ASP A 150 -0.22 34.15 15.11
N ASP A 151 0.35 34.53 16.26
CA ASP A 151 1.58 33.92 16.82
C ASP A 151 1.27 32.70 17.72
N LYS A 152 0.04 32.17 17.69
CA LYS A 152 -0.35 31.06 18.56
C LYS A 152 0.08 29.72 17.95
N THR A 153 0.76 28.90 18.72
CA THR A 153 1.00 27.48 18.41
C THR A 153 -0.21 26.65 18.88
N ILE A 154 -0.84 25.93 17.95
CA ILE A 154 -1.92 24.99 18.28
C ILE A 154 -1.35 23.58 18.14
N PHE A 155 -1.40 22.82 19.24
CA PHE A 155 -1.14 21.39 19.21
C PHE A 155 -2.44 20.66 18.92
N PHE A 156 -2.43 19.84 17.86
CA PHE A 156 -3.56 18.99 17.49
C PHE A 156 -3.12 17.53 17.56
N ASN A 157 -3.94 16.70 18.21
CA ASN A 157 -3.78 15.26 18.21
C ASN A 157 -5.07 14.62 17.74
N CYS A 158 -4.98 13.75 16.74
CA CYS A 158 -6.06 12.94 16.24
C CYS A 158 -5.72 11.48 16.57
N GLY A 159 -6.38 10.93 17.59
CA GLY A 159 -6.22 9.54 18.04
C GLY A 159 -7.38 8.67 17.56
#